data_a280b073887abc6acf077f3100cbbb6d
#
_entry.id   a280b073887abc6acf077f3100cbbb6d
#
_cell.length_a   1.000
_cell.length_b   1.000
_cell.length_c   1.000
_cell.angle_alpha   90.00
_cell.angle_beta   90.00
_cell.angle_gamma   90.00
#
_symmetry.space_group_name_H-M   'P 1'
#
loop_
_entity.id
_entity.type
_entity.pdbx_description
1 polymer ?
#
loop_
_entity_poly.entity_id
_entity_poly.type
_entity_poly.pdbx_seq_one_letter_code
_entity_poly.pdbx_strand_id
1 'polypeptide(L)'
;MYKRQTHGDLSLVAKGAYILKEATAAPDIVLIATGSEVSVALATQDLLEAKGLSTRVVSAPCLEWFNETDSKYRAEVIPTTAKLRVSIEAGIAQGWREYIGDSGIAISLEHFGASASATKLFAEFGFSPDAIVTKITAALK
;
A
#
# COMPACT_ATOMS: atom_id res chain seq x y z
N MET A 1 -3.42 15.25 -8.03
CA MET A 1 -3.62 14.54 -9.27
C MET A 1 -2.25 14.42 -9.94
N TYR A 2 -1.59 13.43 -10.35
CA TYR A 2 -1.88 12.04 -10.39
C TYR A 2 -0.58 11.30 -10.65
N LYS A 3 0.05 10.88 -9.57
CA LYS A 3 1.33 10.16 -9.65
C LYS A 3 1.23 8.88 -10.49
N ARG A 4 0.02 8.38 -10.75
CA ARG A 4 -0.21 7.27 -11.68
C ARG A 4 0.18 7.56 -13.13
N GLN A 5 0.20 8.85 -13.54
CA GLN A 5 0.63 9.23 -14.88
C GLN A 5 2.15 9.28 -15.05
N THR A 6 2.87 9.28 -13.93
CA THR A 6 4.34 9.27 -13.89
C THR A 6 4.93 7.92 -13.47
N HIS A 7 4.09 7.02 -12.96
CA HIS A 7 4.50 5.72 -12.48
C HIS A 7 3.52 4.65 -12.97
N GLY A 8 4.03 3.53 -13.48
CA GLY A 8 3.25 2.38 -13.91
C GLY A 8 2.56 2.55 -15.27
N ASP A 9 2.16 1.41 -15.82
CA ASP A 9 1.40 1.32 -17.07
C ASP A 9 -0.10 1.37 -16.75
N LEU A 10 -0.81 2.39 -17.28
CA LEU A 10 -2.25 2.55 -17.08
C LEU A 10 -3.09 1.40 -17.62
N SER A 11 -2.58 0.63 -18.60
CA SER A 11 -3.28 -0.56 -19.11
C SER A 11 -3.46 -1.63 -18.04
N LEU A 12 -2.58 -1.64 -17.01
CA LEU A 12 -2.63 -2.58 -15.90
C LEU A 12 -3.78 -2.30 -14.91
N VAL A 13 -4.44 -1.15 -14.99
CA VAL A 13 -5.63 -0.85 -14.17
C VAL A 13 -6.71 -1.92 -14.36
N ALA A 14 -6.85 -2.45 -15.58
CA ALA A 14 -7.80 -3.52 -15.89
C ALA A 14 -7.48 -4.85 -15.16
N LYS A 15 -6.29 -5.01 -14.59
CA LYS A 15 -5.91 -6.16 -13.74
C LYS A 15 -6.38 -6.02 -12.29
N GLY A 16 -6.97 -4.88 -11.92
CA GLY A 16 -7.51 -4.64 -10.58
C GLY A 16 -6.47 -4.27 -9.52
N ALA A 17 -5.28 -4.85 -9.55
CA ALA A 17 -4.11 -4.40 -8.79
C ALA A 17 -2.85 -4.61 -9.63
N TYR A 18 -1.87 -3.73 -9.47
CA TYR A 18 -0.63 -3.76 -10.26
C TYR A 18 0.51 -3.05 -9.53
N ILE A 19 1.75 -3.41 -9.90
CA ILE A 19 2.95 -2.73 -9.39
C ILE A 19 2.99 -1.32 -9.97
N LEU A 20 2.83 -0.33 -9.09
CA LEU A 20 2.87 1.08 -9.48
C LEU A 20 4.31 1.62 -9.47
N LYS A 21 5.07 1.24 -8.46
CA LYS A 21 6.49 1.58 -8.34
C LYS A 21 7.24 0.40 -7.71
N GLU A 22 8.24 -0.08 -8.44
CA GLU A 22 9.03 -1.23 -8.01
C GLU A 22 9.99 -0.85 -6.88
N ALA A 23 10.40 -1.84 -6.11
CA ALA A 23 11.47 -1.75 -5.15
C ALA A 23 12.85 -1.69 -5.84
N THR A 24 13.86 -1.18 -5.15
CA THR A 24 15.25 -1.12 -5.67
C THR A 24 15.92 -2.51 -5.74
N ALA A 25 15.38 -3.48 -4.99
CA ALA A 25 15.79 -4.89 -4.99
C ALA A 25 14.55 -5.79 -4.82
N ALA A 26 14.73 -7.08 -4.52
CA ALA A 26 13.60 -7.93 -4.14
C ALA A 26 12.85 -7.28 -2.94
N PRO A 27 11.53 -7.13 -3.02
CA PRO A 27 10.81 -6.34 -2.02
C PRO A 27 10.78 -7.04 -0.65
N ASP A 28 11.34 -6.39 0.34
CA ASP A 28 11.16 -6.72 1.76
C ASP A 28 9.76 -6.31 2.23
N ILE A 29 9.27 -5.19 1.70
CA ILE A 29 7.99 -4.58 2.06
C ILE A 29 7.14 -4.37 0.82
N VAL A 30 5.85 -4.69 0.91
CA VAL A 30 4.85 -4.37 -0.12
C VAL A 30 3.79 -3.46 0.49
N LEU A 31 3.70 -2.23 -0.01
CA LEU A 31 2.64 -1.27 0.31
C LEU A 31 1.52 -1.40 -0.71
N ILE A 32 0.32 -1.71 -0.25
CA ILE A 32 -0.87 -1.88 -1.10
C ILE A 32 -1.82 -0.73 -0.79
N ALA A 33 -2.12 0.11 -1.77
CA ALA A 33 -2.95 1.28 -1.55
C ALA A 33 -3.97 1.48 -2.69
N THR A 34 -5.07 2.14 -2.37
CA THR A 34 -6.09 2.53 -3.34
C THR A 34 -6.41 4.03 -3.23
N GLY A 35 -7.05 4.59 -4.23
CA GLY A 35 -7.53 5.97 -4.22
C GLY A 35 -6.47 7.02 -3.90
N SER A 36 -6.78 7.88 -2.96
CA SER A 36 -5.92 8.99 -2.50
C SER A 36 -4.69 8.52 -1.73
N GLU A 37 -4.78 7.38 -1.06
CA GLU A 37 -3.72 6.80 -0.23
C GLU A 37 -2.53 6.30 -1.06
N VAL A 38 -2.70 6.10 -2.36
CA VAL A 38 -1.60 5.78 -3.29
C VAL A 38 -0.50 6.83 -3.23
N SER A 39 -0.84 8.11 -3.07
CA SER A 39 0.15 9.17 -2.92
C SER A 39 0.94 9.07 -1.60
N VAL A 40 0.27 8.63 -0.54
CA VAL A 40 0.88 8.37 0.78
C VAL A 40 1.83 7.18 0.68
N ALA A 41 1.40 6.09 0.03
CA ALA A 41 2.23 4.91 -0.18
C ALA A 41 3.52 5.22 -0.93
N LEU A 42 3.46 6.04 -2.00
CA LEU A 42 4.65 6.47 -2.75
C LEU A 42 5.62 7.29 -1.89
N ALA A 43 5.10 8.24 -1.10
CA ALA A 43 5.94 9.03 -0.20
C ALA A 43 6.53 8.16 0.94
N THR A 44 5.77 7.18 1.44
CA THR A 44 6.24 6.21 2.42
C THR A 44 7.36 5.33 1.85
N GLN A 45 7.23 4.88 0.60
CA GLN A 45 8.28 4.12 -0.09
C GLN A 45 9.58 4.91 -0.13
N ASP A 46 9.55 6.18 -0.54
CA ASP A 46 10.76 7.01 -0.63
C ASP A 46 11.50 7.07 0.71
N LEU A 47 10.76 7.17 1.83
CA LEU A 47 11.34 7.19 3.17
C LEU A 47 11.89 5.82 3.62
N LEU A 48 11.24 4.72 3.24
CA LEU A 48 11.70 3.36 3.57
C LEU A 48 12.93 2.98 2.76
N GLU A 49 12.96 3.28 1.46
CA GLU A 49 14.12 3.06 0.60
C GLU A 49 15.34 3.86 1.08
N ALA A 50 15.15 5.09 1.55
CA ALA A 50 16.22 5.89 2.15
C ALA A 50 16.80 5.26 3.45
N LYS A 51 16.06 4.34 4.08
CA LYS A 51 16.51 3.55 5.23
C LYS A 51 17.08 2.18 4.85
N GLY A 52 17.19 1.87 3.56
CA GLY A 52 17.68 0.59 3.05
C GLY A 52 16.64 -0.54 3.12
N LEU A 53 15.37 -0.20 3.26
CA LEU A 53 14.26 -1.16 3.26
C LEU A 53 13.63 -1.21 1.87
N SER A 54 13.92 -2.27 1.12
CA SER A 54 13.45 -2.45 -0.25
C SER A 54 11.93 -2.56 -0.29
N THR A 55 11.27 -1.59 -0.89
CA THR A 55 9.82 -1.39 -0.76
C THR A 55 9.14 -1.23 -2.11
N ARG A 56 8.14 -2.07 -2.38
CA ARG A 56 7.26 -2.01 -3.56
C ARG A 56 5.97 -1.28 -3.23
N VAL A 57 5.45 -0.50 -4.16
CA VAL A 57 4.10 0.08 -4.10
C VAL A 57 3.20 -0.58 -5.14
N VAL A 58 2.08 -1.10 -4.66
CA VAL A 58 1.00 -1.68 -5.45
C VAL A 58 -0.20 -0.74 -5.41
N SER A 59 -0.73 -0.38 -6.56
CA SER A 59 -2.02 0.30 -6.68
C SER A 59 -3.11 -0.76 -6.87
N ALA A 60 -4.13 -0.76 -6.02
CA ALA A 60 -5.21 -1.74 -6.02
C ALA A 60 -6.58 -1.06 -6.20
N PRO A 61 -6.92 -0.58 -7.42
CA PRO A 61 -8.18 0.09 -7.68
C PRO A 61 -9.41 -0.82 -7.61
N CYS A 62 -9.27 -2.14 -7.80
CA CYS A 62 -10.37 -3.09 -7.77
C CYS A 62 -9.87 -4.49 -7.41
N LEU A 63 -10.03 -4.88 -6.15
CA LEU A 63 -9.54 -6.17 -5.65
C LEU A 63 -10.33 -7.35 -6.25
N GLU A 64 -11.61 -7.16 -6.61
CA GLU A 64 -12.44 -8.17 -7.26
C GLU A 64 -11.83 -8.58 -8.62
N TRP A 65 -11.44 -7.62 -9.45
CA TRP A 65 -10.77 -7.91 -10.71
C TRP A 65 -9.39 -8.53 -10.52
N PHE A 66 -8.68 -8.11 -9.47
CA PHE A 66 -7.39 -8.72 -9.13
C PHE A 66 -7.54 -10.20 -8.78
N ASN A 67 -8.59 -10.57 -8.06
CA ASN A 67 -8.87 -11.96 -7.69
C ASN A 67 -9.23 -12.84 -8.89
N GLU A 68 -9.76 -12.27 -9.97
CA GLU A 68 -10.03 -12.96 -11.24
C GLU A 68 -8.76 -13.21 -12.07
N THR A 69 -7.64 -12.57 -11.75
CA THR A 69 -6.37 -12.82 -12.44
C THR A 69 -5.79 -14.19 -12.06
N ASP A 70 -4.84 -14.69 -12.85
CA ASP A 70 -4.18 -15.95 -12.53
C ASP A 70 -3.30 -15.85 -11.27
N SER A 71 -3.06 -16.98 -10.61
CA SER A 71 -2.33 -17.04 -9.35
C SER A 71 -0.86 -16.59 -9.48
N LYS A 72 -0.26 -16.78 -10.65
CA LYS A 72 1.12 -16.36 -10.93
C LYS A 72 1.22 -14.84 -10.92
N TYR A 73 0.29 -14.14 -11.60
CA TYR A 73 0.22 -12.69 -11.60
C TYR A 73 0.00 -12.13 -10.18
N ARG A 74 -0.92 -12.72 -9.42
CA ARG A 74 -1.16 -12.30 -8.04
C ARG A 74 0.08 -12.45 -7.15
N ALA A 75 0.78 -13.57 -7.27
CA ALA A 75 2.01 -13.82 -6.54
C ALA A 75 3.17 -12.89 -6.98
N GLU A 76 3.19 -12.49 -8.25
CA GLU A 76 4.15 -11.51 -8.76
C GLU A 76 3.89 -10.12 -8.19
N VAL A 77 2.63 -9.67 -8.18
CA VAL A 77 2.25 -8.33 -7.70
C VAL A 77 2.36 -8.22 -6.19
N ILE A 78 1.83 -9.20 -5.45
CA ILE A 78 1.83 -9.24 -3.97
C ILE A 78 2.52 -10.55 -3.51
N PRO A 79 3.86 -10.59 -3.52
CA PRO A 79 4.60 -11.79 -3.15
C PRO A 79 4.44 -12.11 -1.66
N THR A 80 4.14 -13.37 -1.38
CA THR A 80 4.07 -13.88 0.00
C THR A 80 5.46 -14.00 0.66
N THR A 81 6.52 -13.90 -0.13
CA THR A 81 7.91 -13.92 0.33
C THR A 81 8.37 -12.60 0.91
N ALA A 82 7.64 -11.51 0.70
CA ALA A 82 7.91 -10.23 1.34
C ALA A 82 7.80 -10.37 2.87
N LYS A 83 8.74 -9.78 3.60
CA LYS A 83 8.79 -9.82 5.07
C LYS A 83 7.56 -9.18 5.70
N LEU A 84 7.05 -8.12 5.05
CA LEU A 84 5.89 -7.40 5.53
C LEU A 84 5.03 -6.89 4.37
N ARG A 85 3.72 -7.10 4.48
CA ARG A 85 2.72 -6.54 3.57
C ARG A 85 1.84 -5.57 4.35
N VAL A 86 1.61 -4.39 3.78
CA VAL A 86 0.91 -3.29 4.46
C VAL A 86 -0.18 -2.76 3.54
N SER A 87 -1.43 -2.76 4.00
CA SER A 87 -2.50 -2.05 3.31
C SER A 87 -2.64 -0.62 3.83
N ILE A 88 -2.93 0.31 2.95
CA ILE A 88 -3.13 1.73 3.27
C ILE A 88 -4.43 2.18 2.63
N GLU A 89 -5.49 2.30 3.42
CA GLU A 89 -6.80 2.76 2.97
C GLU A 89 -7.54 3.44 4.12
N ALA A 90 -8.13 4.61 3.87
CA ALA A 90 -8.98 5.34 4.81
C ALA A 90 -10.38 4.69 4.91
N GLY A 91 -10.43 3.41 5.17
CA GLY A 91 -11.57 2.55 5.36
C GLY A 91 -11.26 1.49 6.41
N ILE A 92 -12.19 0.58 6.67
CA ILE A 92 -12.01 -0.50 7.64
C ILE A 92 -11.02 -1.56 7.14
N ALA A 93 -10.31 -2.22 8.05
CA ALA A 93 -9.34 -3.26 7.72
C ALA A 93 -9.96 -4.54 7.15
N GLN A 94 -11.29 -4.68 7.24
CA GLN A 94 -12.00 -5.87 6.75
C GLN A 94 -11.72 -6.09 5.26
N GLY A 95 -11.38 -7.32 4.89
CA GLY A 95 -11.03 -7.69 3.53
C GLY A 95 -9.55 -7.56 3.18
N TRP A 96 -8.79 -6.70 3.86
CA TRP A 96 -7.35 -6.56 3.58
C TRP A 96 -6.50 -7.74 4.07
N ARG A 97 -6.99 -8.48 5.07
CA ARG A 97 -6.27 -9.62 5.65
C ARG A 97 -5.88 -10.67 4.62
N GLU A 98 -6.72 -10.90 3.62
CA GLU A 98 -6.44 -11.84 2.52
C GLU A 98 -5.15 -11.47 1.76
N TYR A 99 -4.88 -10.19 1.60
CA TYR A 99 -3.72 -9.69 0.83
C TYR A 99 -2.49 -9.47 1.69
N ILE A 100 -2.66 -8.95 2.91
CA ILE A 100 -1.54 -8.66 3.81
C ILE A 100 -1.12 -9.86 4.64
N GLY A 101 -1.99 -10.85 4.84
CA GLY A 101 -1.74 -12.03 5.68
C GLY A 101 -1.80 -11.74 7.18
N ASP A 102 -1.52 -12.76 7.99
CA ASP A 102 -1.67 -12.67 9.46
C ASP A 102 -0.65 -11.75 10.13
N SER A 103 0.55 -11.66 9.59
CA SER A 103 1.63 -10.77 10.08
C SER A 103 1.58 -9.37 9.46
N GLY A 104 0.69 -9.12 8.50
CA GLY A 104 0.58 -7.85 7.81
C GLY A 104 -0.02 -6.75 8.68
N ILE A 105 0.20 -5.50 8.25
CA ILE A 105 -0.31 -4.30 8.93
C ILE A 105 -1.38 -3.64 8.06
N ALA A 106 -2.56 -3.38 8.64
CA ALA A 106 -3.55 -2.51 8.04
C ALA A 106 -3.39 -1.08 8.62
N ILE A 107 -3.17 -0.12 7.74
CA ILE A 107 -3.33 1.30 8.03
C ILE A 107 -4.74 1.65 7.62
N SER A 108 -5.64 1.63 8.58
CA SER A 108 -7.10 1.66 8.40
C SER A 108 -7.76 2.68 9.31
N LEU A 109 -9.03 2.94 9.09
CA LEU A 109 -9.88 3.80 9.89
C LEU A 109 -11.05 2.97 10.44
N GLU A 110 -10.98 2.61 11.72
CA GLU A 110 -11.98 1.75 12.38
C GLU A 110 -13.09 2.56 13.10
N HIS A 111 -13.25 3.82 12.75
CA HIS A 111 -14.25 4.74 13.30
C HIS A 111 -14.79 5.67 12.22
N PHE A 112 -15.85 6.39 12.53
CA PHE A 112 -16.38 7.40 11.61
C PHE A 112 -15.38 8.51 11.36
N GLY A 113 -15.41 9.06 10.13
CA GLY A 113 -14.62 10.23 9.75
C GLY A 113 -15.00 11.47 10.57
N ALA A 114 -14.26 12.54 10.36
CA ALA A 114 -14.50 13.84 10.96
C ALA A 114 -14.48 14.94 9.91
N SER A 115 -15.01 16.12 10.25
CA SER A 115 -15.02 17.28 9.36
C SER A 115 -13.80 18.17 9.63
N ALA A 116 -12.79 18.06 8.77
CA ALA A 116 -11.60 18.91 8.75
C ALA A 116 -10.95 18.86 7.36
N SER A 117 -9.86 19.61 7.15
CA SER A 117 -9.09 19.48 5.92
C SER A 117 -8.47 18.08 5.80
N ALA A 118 -8.35 17.55 4.59
CA ALA A 118 -7.78 16.22 4.34
C ALA A 118 -6.37 16.07 4.96
N THR A 119 -5.53 17.08 4.85
CA THR A 119 -4.18 17.09 5.45
C THR A 119 -4.22 16.89 6.97
N LYS A 120 -5.15 17.58 7.65
CA LYS A 120 -5.30 17.46 9.10
C LYS A 120 -5.82 16.08 9.49
N LEU A 121 -6.84 15.58 8.78
CA LEU A 121 -7.40 14.25 9.04
C LEU A 121 -6.39 13.14 8.81
N PHE A 122 -5.64 13.18 7.71
CA PHE A 122 -4.59 12.19 7.45
C PHE A 122 -3.50 12.19 8.51
N ALA A 123 -3.08 13.36 8.98
CA ALA A 123 -2.11 13.44 10.08
C ALA A 123 -2.68 12.87 11.38
N GLU A 124 -3.90 13.26 11.77
CA GLU A 124 -4.57 12.85 13.00
C GLU A 124 -4.85 11.34 13.04
N PHE A 125 -5.27 10.77 11.90
CA PHE A 125 -5.62 9.36 11.80
C PHE A 125 -4.43 8.44 11.45
N GLY A 126 -3.21 9.00 11.39
CA GLY A 126 -2.00 8.22 11.19
C GLY A 126 -1.72 7.80 9.75
N PHE A 127 -2.31 8.48 8.77
CA PHE A 127 -2.04 8.31 7.33
C PHE A 127 -0.89 9.18 6.81
N SER A 128 -0.06 9.74 7.69
CA SER A 128 1.16 10.41 7.27
C SER A 128 2.26 9.40 6.93
N PRO A 129 3.12 9.66 5.94
CA PRO A 129 4.23 8.77 5.60
C PRO A 129 5.13 8.44 6.80
N ASP A 130 5.46 9.44 7.64
CA ASP A 130 6.30 9.25 8.82
C ASP A 130 5.66 8.33 9.88
N ALA A 131 4.34 8.47 10.11
CA ALA A 131 3.62 7.60 11.04
C ALA A 131 3.61 6.15 10.53
N ILE A 132 3.42 5.94 9.22
CA ILE A 132 3.43 4.62 8.61
C ILE A 132 4.82 4.00 8.68
N VAL A 133 5.88 4.76 8.34
CA VAL A 133 7.28 4.31 8.49
C VAL A 133 7.56 3.88 9.92
N THR A 134 7.09 4.64 10.91
CA THR A 134 7.27 4.31 12.33
C THR A 134 6.61 2.96 12.68
N LYS A 135 5.38 2.73 12.25
CA LYS A 135 4.68 1.45 12.46
C LYS A 135 5.39 0.28 11.77
N ILE A 136 5.82 0.46 10.53
CA ILE A 136 6.53 -0.56 9.75
C ILE A 136 7.86 -0.93 10.41
N THR A 137 8.67 0.07 10.76
CA THR A 137 9.99 -0.18 11.37
C THR A 137 9.90 -0.79 12.77
N ALA A 138 8.82 -0.54 13.51
CA ALA A 138 8.56 -1.20 14.78
C ALA A 138 8.21 -2.69 14.61
N ALA A 139 7.48 -3.03 13.56
CA ALA A 139 7.07 -4.41 13.28
C ALA A 139 8.20 -5.31 12.71
N LEU A 140 9.25 -4.71 12.17
CA LEU A 140 10.41 -5.42 11.62
C LEU A 140 11.52 -5.70 12.66
N LYS A 141 11.36 -5.24 13.90
CA LYS A 141 12.25 -5.50 15.03
C LYS A 141 11.91 -6.82 15.70
#